data_db733e9aaf65ce16a669e05636ebdc3c
#
_entry.id   db733e9aaf65ce16a669e05636ebdc3c
#
_cell.length_a   1.000
_cell.length_b   1.000
_cell.length_c   1.000
_cell.angle_alpha   90.00
_cell.angle_beta   90.00
_cell.angle_gamma   90.00
#
_symmetry.space_group_name_H-M   'P 1'
#
loop_
_entity.id
_entity.type
_entity.pdbx_description
1 polymer ?
#
loop_
_entity_poly.entity_id
_entity_poly.type
_entity_poly.pdbx_seq_one_letter_code
_entity_poly.pdbx_strand_id
1 'polypeptide(L)'
;FRSDMDIWLYILAEKIDFNDAYRLGYDRVGCWCCPNNNQRAQFLSRIYMPERSRAWRDFLIDFARKIGKPDAEEYVDSGAWKARQGGNGLAAAGDVKIRFTNCTTEDHAKIYRLVRPMDDEFLNMLTPFGRVAPELGQKLLHEVLVLDIRTNVPILSVQPFEQGGYEFAVKVRTMNVKDHDDLQHMVGYQVRKFNACRKCLKCESLCKAGAISISADRYYMDPEKCVHCKMCMTAKYLRGGCMMDKYLRTKD
;
A
#
# COMPACT_ATOMS: atom_id res chain seq x y z
N PHE A 1 -2.49 -35.09 5.28
CA PHE A 1 -3.04 -33.90 4.61
C PHE A 1 -3.72 -34.37 3.33
N ARG A 2 -5.02 -34.05 3.17
CA ARG A 2 -5.76 -34.35 1.93
C ARG A 2 -5.61 -33.12 1.01
N SER A 3 -5.29 -33.36 -0.27
CA SER A 3 -5.27 -32.32 -1.29
C SER A 3 -6.70 -32.00 -1.75
N ASP A 4 -6.90 -30.84 -2.39
CA ASP A 4 -8.19 -30.51 -3.00
C ASP A 4 -8.61 -31.58 -4.02
N MET A 5 -7.64 -32.18 -4.70
CA MET A 5 -7.88 -33.28 -5.65
C MET A 5 -8.47 -34.51 -4.94
N ASP A 6 -7.95 -34.90 -3.78
CA ASP A 6 -8.47 -36.05 -3.03
C ASP A 6 -9.92 -35.83 -2.60
N ILE A 7 -10.26 -34.59 -2.23
CA ILE A 7 -11.63 -34.21 -1.86
C ILE A 7 -12.56 -34.34 -3.08
N TRP A 8 -12.14 -33.83 -4.24
CA TRP A 8 -12.95 -33.93 -5.46
C TRP A 8 -13.10 -35.37 -5.93
N LEU A 9 -12.05 -36.19 -5.87
CA LEU A 9 -12.13 -37.60 -6.20
C LEU A 9 -13.11 -38.33 -5.29
N TYR A 10 -13.10 -38.04 -4.00
CA TYR A 10 -14.03 -38.61 -3.03
C TYR A 10 -15.48 -38.20 -3.33
N ILE A 11 -15.75 -36.89 -3.55
CA ILE A 11 -17.07 -36.37 -3.88
C ILE A 11 -17.64 -37.06 -5.12
N LEU A 12 -16.82 -37.23 -6.18
CA LEU A 12 -17.22 -37.84 -7.42
C LEU A 12 -17.42 -39.37 -7.28
N ALA A 13 -16.55 -40.06 -6.56
CA ALA A 13 -16.64 -41.49 -6.32
C ALA A 13 -17.90 -41.86 -5.52
N GLU A 14 -18.18 -41.09 -4.48
CA GLU A 14 -19.36 -41.30 -3.62
C GLU A 14 -20.64 -40.65 -4.18
N LYS A 15 -20.58 -40.04 -5.36
CA LYS A 15 -21.70 -39.34 -6.01
C LYS A 15 -22.38 -38.33 -5.08
N ILE A 16 -21.61 -37.65 -4.25
CA ILE A 16 -22.08 -36.60 -3.35
C ILE A 16 -22.50 -35.40 -4.21
N ASP A 17 -23.69 -34.88 -3.95
CA ASP A 17 -24.14 -33.65 -4.64
C ASP A 17 -23.35 -32.44 -4.16
N PHE A 18 -23.06 -31.52 -5.08
CA PHE A 18 -22.30 -30.31 -4.83
C PHE A 18 -22.87 -29.12 -5.62
N ASN A 19 -22.51 -27.91 -5.19
CA ASN A 19 -23.05 -26.70 -5.77
C ASN A 19 -22.73 -26.56 -7.26
N ASP A 20 -23.76 -26.27 -8.07
CA ASP A 20 -23.66 -26.15 -9.53
C ASP A 20 -22.65 -25.09 -10.01
N ALA A 21 -22.34 -24.09 -9.19
CA ALA A 21 -21.31 -23.11 -9.55
C ALA A 21 -19.93 -23.75 -9.83
N TYR A 22 -19.61 -24.85 -9.17
CA TYR A 22 -18.40 -25.62 -9.50
C TYR A 22 -18.44 -26.23 -10.89
N ARG A 23 -19.65 -26.70 -11.32
CA ARG A 23 -19.87 -27.20 -12.70
C ARG A 23 -19.72 -26.10 -13.74
N LEU A 24 -20.02 -24.84 -13.36
CA LEU A 24 -19.83 -23.65 -14.19
C LEU A 24 -18.38 -23.14 -14.21
N GLY A 25 -17.47 -23.79 -13.48
CA GLY A 25 -16.06 -23.47 -13.47
C GLY A 25 -15.59 -22.50 -12.40
N TYR A 26 -16.41 -22.26 -11.37
CA TYR A 26 -15.93 -21.51 -10.20
C TYR A 26 -14.98 -22.36 -9.36
N ASP A 27 -13.84 -21.79 -8.97
CA ASP A 27 -12.86 -22.45 -8.10
C ASP A 27 -13.32 -22.46 -6.65
N ARG A 28 -14.12 -21.48 -6.27
CA ARG A 28 -14.65 -21.27 -4.92
C ARG A 28 -16.07 -20.71 -5.02
N VAL A 29 -16.97 -21.31 -4.27
CA VAL A 29 -18.34 -20.83 -4.17
C VAL A 29 -18.53 -20.00 -2.91
N GLY A 30 -19.08 -18.83 -3.08
CA GLY A 30 -19.40 -17.87 -2.02
C GLY A 30 -20.35 -16.79 -2.57
N CYS A 31 -20.33 -15.59 -1.96
CA CYS A 31 -21.13 -14.48 -2.48
C CYS A 31 -20.64 -14.07 -3.87
N TRP A 32 -21.50 -14.08 -4.86
CA TRP A 32 -21.17 -13.73 -6.26
C TRP A 32 -20.61 -12.30 -6.42
N CYS A 33 -21.01 -11.37 -5.58
CA CYS A 33 -20.53 -9.98 -5.54
C CYS A 33 -19.39 -9.76 -4.54
N CYS A 34 -18.78 -10.81 -4.00
CA CYS A 34 -17.73 -10.71 -2.98
C CYS A 34 -16.50 -9.98 -3.51
N PRO A 35 -15.96 -8.99 -2.80
CA PRO A 35 -14.71 -8.33 -3.20
C PRO A 35 -13.50 -9.29 -3.22
N ASN A 36 -13.57 -10.43 -2.53
CA ASN A 36 -12.53 -11.46 -2.54
C ASN A 36 -12.59 -12.38 -3.77
N ASN A 37 -13.59 -12.27 -4.62
CA ASN A 37 -13.66 -13.05 -5.84
C ASN A 37 -12.50 -12.67 -6.78
N ASN A 38 -11.86 -13.69 -7.36
CA ASN A 38 -10.83 -13.50 -8.38
C ASN A 38 -11.43 -13.03 -9.72
N GLN A 39 -10.57 -12.68 -10.68
CA GLN A 39 -11.00 -12.22 -12.00
C GLN A 39 -11.84 -13.26 -12.76
N ARG A 40 -11.46 -14.54 -12.63
CA ARG A 40 -12.19 -15.64 -13.28
C ARG A 40 -13.61 -15.74 -12.75
N ALA A 41 -13.80 -15.71 -11.41
CA ALA A 41 -15.13 -15.76 -10.82
C ALA A 41 -15.99 -14.55 -11.24
N GLN A 42 -15.41 -13.36 -11.39
CA GLN A 42 -16.13 -12.19 -11.90
C GLN A 42 -16.51 -12.34 -13.37
N PHE A 43 -15.59 -12.85 -14.17
CA PHE A 43 -15.84 -13.14 -15.59
C PHE A 43 -17.01 -14.13 -15.73
N LEU A 44 -16.99 -15.23 -14.97
CA LEU A 44 -18.08 -16.21 -14.95
C LEU A 44 -19.40 -15.60 -14.49
N SER A 45 -19.38 -14.71 -13.49
CA SER A 45 -20.59 -14.01 -13.03
C SER A 45 -21.18 -13.09 -14.09
N ARG A 46 -20.34 -12.47 -14.93
CA ARG A 46 -20.83 -11.67 -16.07
C ARG A 46 -21.52 -12.52 -17.13
N ILE A 47 -21.08 -13.77 -17.31
CA ILE A 47 -21.65 -14.71 -18.28
C ILE A 47 -22.94 -15.32 -17.73
N TYR A 48 -22.90 -15.87 -16.53
CA TYR A 48 -24.00 -16.68 -15.99
C TYR A 48 -25.05 -15.86 -15.21
N MET A 49 -24.69 -14.65 -14.79
CA MET A 49 -25.57 -13.73 -14.05
C MET A 49 -25.46 -12.29 -14.59
N PRO A 50 -25.72 -12.06 -15.90
CA PRO A 50 -25.42 -10.78 -16.54
C PRO A 50 -26.21 -9.60 -15.96
N GLU A 51 -27.48 -9.78 -15.64
CA GLU A 51 -28.33 -8.73 -15.08
C GLU A 51 -27.87 -8.31 -13.68
N ARG A 52 -27.59 -9.29 -12.80
CA ARG A 52 -27.09 -9.03 -11.45
C ARG A 52 -25.72 -8.38 -11.49
N SER A 53 -24.85 -8.83 -12.39
CA SER A 53 -23.50 -8.27 -12.54
C SER A 53 -23.53 -6.82 -13.01
N ARG A 54 -24.45 -6.46 -13.93
CA ARG A 54 -24.67 -5.08 -14.36
C ARG A 54 -25.20 -4.22 -13.22
N ALA A 55 -26.26 -4.64 -12.56
CA ALA A 55 -26.85 -3.90 -11.46
C ALA A 55 -25.83 -3.65 -10.32
N TRP A 56 -24.97 -4.64 -10.03
CA TRP A 56 -23.90 -4.47 -9.04
C TRP A 56 -22.81 -3.49 -9.50
N ARG A 57 -22.42 -3.55 -10.77
CA ARG A 57 -21.47 -2.60 -11.36
C ARG A 57 -22.00 -1.18 -11.27
N ASP A 58 -23.24 -0.95 -11.66
CA ASP A 58 -23.88 0.36 -11.64
C ASP A 58 -23.97 0.92 -10.21
N PHE A 59 -24.34 0.08 -9.25
CA PHE A 59 -24.32 0.44 -7.82
C PHE A 59 -22.93 0.87 -7.35
N LEU A 60 -21.88 0.14 -7.75
CA LEU A 60 -20.50 0.47 -7.38
C LEU A 60 -20.04 1.78 -8.01
N ILE A 61 -20.44 2.06 -9.26
CA ILE A 61 -20.11 3.32 -9.95
C ILE A 61 -20.79 4.50 -9.24
N ASP A 62 -22.08 4.37 -8.93
CA ASP A 62 -22.81 5.41 -8.19
C ASP A 62 -22.20 5.65 -6.81
N PHE A 63 -21.83 4.59 -6.11
CA PHE A 63 -21.14 4.72 -4.84
C PHE A 63 -19.76 5.39 -5.01
N ALA A 64 -18.98 5.02 -6.04
CA ALA A 64 -17.70 5.62 -6.33
C ALA A 64 -17.83 7.13 -6.62
N ARG A 65 -18.84 7.54 -7.38
CA ARG A 65 -19.17 8.95 -7.62
C ARG A 65 -19.50 9.68 -6.32
N LYS A 66 -20.36 9.06 -5.49
CA LYS A 66 -20.76 9.61 -4.18
C LYS A 66 -19.57 9.86 -3.25
N ILE A 67 -18.56 9.02 -3.28
CA ILE A 67 -17.34 9.18 -2.46
C ILE A 67 -16.23 9.99 -3.18
N GLY A 68 -16.56 10.66 -4.30
CA GLY A 68 -15.66 11.59 -4.98
C GLY A 68 -14.52 10.93 -5.75
N LYS A 69 -14.73 9.74 -6.31
CA LYS A 69 -13.72 9.14 -7.21
C LYS A 69 -13.82 9.83 -8.59
N PRO A 70 -12.70 10.40 -9.10
CA PRO A 70 -12.72 11.15 -10.36
C PRO A 70 -13.16 10.27 -11.55
N ASP A 71 -12.61 9.07 -11.67
CA ASP A 71 -12.91 8.12 -12.74
C ASP A 71 -13.65 6.90 -12.17
N ALA A 72 -14.94 7.10 -11.81
CA ALA A 72 -15.73 6.10 -11.11
C ALA A 72 -15.87 4.78 -11.89
N GLU A 73 -15.98 4.86 -13.22
CA GLU A 73 -16.12 3.68 -14.08
C GLU A 73 -14.80 2.90 -14.15
N GLU A 74 -13.69 3.56 -14.42
CA GLU A 74 -12.38 2.93 -14.41
C GLU A 74 -12.03 2.36 -13.04
N TYR A 75 -12.35 3.09 -11.96
CA TYR A 75 -12.17 2.62 -10.59
C TYR A 75 -12.90 1.30 -10.32
N VAL A 76 -14.09 1.13 -10.86
CA VAL A 76 -14.89 -0.09 -10.70
C VAL A 76 -14.40 -1.18 -11.66
N ASP A 77 -14.16 -0.88 -12.92
CA ASP A 77 -13.80 -1.84 -13.96
C ASP A 77 -12.39 -2.41 -13.77
N SER A 78 -11.45 -1.61 -13.31
CA SER A 78 -10.10 -2.05 -12.92
C SER A 78 -10.09 -2.93 -11.66
N GLY A 79 -11.20 -2.99 -10.91
CA GLY A 79 -11.29 -3.71 -9.65
C GLY A 79 -10.64 -2.99 -8.47
N ALA A 80 -10.29 -1.71 -8.60
CA ALA A 80 -9.67 -0.92 -7.54
C ALA A 80 -10.54 -0.82 -6.27
N TRP A 81 -11.87 -0.91 -6.39
CA TRP A 81 -12.79 -0.98 -5.27
C TRP A 81 -12.57 -2.20 -4.35
N LYS A 82 -11.92 -3.25 -4.84
CA LYS A 82 -11.57 -4.47 -4.10
C LYS A 82 -10.26 -4.37 -3.33
N ALA A 83 -9.49 -3.31 -3.49
CA ALA A 83 -8.13 -3.19 -2.96
C ALA A 83 -8.03 -3.48 -1.45
N ARG A 84 -9.08 -3.14 -0.70
CA ARG A 84 -9.13 -3.39 0.76
C ARG A 84 -9.25 -4.86 1.13
N GLN A 85 -9.73 -5.71 0.22
CA GLN A 85 -9.99 -7.13 0.47
C GLN A 85 -9.00 -8.06 -0.24
N GLY A 86 -7.90 -7.51 -0.76
CA GLY A 86 -6.89 -8.30 -1.44
C GLY A 86 -7.33 -8.85 -2.81
N GLY A 87 -8.36 -8.22 -3.44
CA GLY A 87 -8.82 -8.59 -4.79
C GLY A 87 -7.92 -8.06 -5.90
N ASN A 88 -8.48 -7.84 -7.08
CA ASN A 88 -7.73 -7.40 -8.27
C ASN A 88 -7.08 -6.02 -8.16
N GLY A 89 -7.41 -5.24 -7.13
CA GLY A 89 -6.61 -4.08 -6.73
C GLY A 89 -5.15 -4.43 -6.45
N LEU A 90 -4.86 -5.72 -6.21
CA LEU A 90 -3.50 -6.23 -6.10
C LEU A 90 -2.75 -6.30 -7.44
N ALA A 91 -3.44 -6.39 -8.57
CA ALA A 91 -2.78 -6.31 -9.88
C ALA A 91 -2.17 -4.90 -10.09
N ALA A 92 -2.93 -3.85 -9.72
CA ALA A 92 -2.41 -2.49 -9.65
C ALA A 92 -1.34 -2.33 -8.54
N ALA A 93 -1.34 -3.21 -7.55
CA ALA A 93 -0.35 -3.24 -6.47
C ALA A 93 0.94 -3.98 -6.84
N GLY A 94 0.96 -4.72 -7.94
CA GLY A 94 2.18 -5.32 -8.46
C GLY A 94 3.28 -4.28 -8.73
N ASP A 95 2.88 -3.05 -9.09
CA ASP A 95 3.77 -1.90 -9.24
C ASP A 95 4.19 -1.26 -7.92
N VAL A 96 3.53 -1.60 -6.81
CA VAL A 96 3.74 -1.03 -5.48
C VAL A 96 4.58 -1.92 -4.57
N LYS A 97 5.13 -3.05 -5.08
CA LYS A 97 6.15 -3.79 -4.33
C LYS A 97 7.29 -2.83 -3.98
N ILE A 98 7.73 -2.87 -2.72
CA ILE A 98 8.94 -2.16 -2.34
C ILE A 98 10.07 -2.77 -3.18
N ARG A 99 10.53 -2.00 -4.16
CA ARG A 99 11.72 -2.36 -4.93
C ARG A 99 12.86 -1.52 -4.40
N PHE A 100 13.89 -2.17 -3.95
CA PHE A 100 15.11 -1.50 -3.49
C PHE A 100 16.35 -2.29 -3.94
N THR A 101 17.45 -1.59 -4.01
CA THR A 101 18.79 -2.15 -4.15
C THR A 101 19.65 -1.64 -2.99
N ASN A 102 20.55 -2.47 -2.50
CA ASN A 102 21.54 -2.01 -1.54
C ASN A 102 22.52 -1.07 -2.25
N CYS A 103 22.88 0.02 -1.60
CA CYS A 103 23.95 0.89 -2.08
C CYS A 103 25.28 0.15 -1.91
N THR A 104 26.08 0.12 -2.97
CA THR A 104 27.38 -0.55 -2.96
C THR A 104 28.52 0.33 -2.45
N THR A 105 28.28 1.63 -2.33
CA THR A 105 29.29 2.65 -1.97
C THR A 105 29.12 3.19 -0.55
N GLU A 106 27.97 2.97 0.08
CA GLU A 106 27.67 3.47 1.41
C GLU A 106 27.01 2.39 2.27
N ASP A 107 27.55 2.17 3.46
CA ASP A 107 26.97 1.26 4.44
C ASP A 107 25.61 1.76 4.94
N HIS A 108 24.72 0.83 5.22
CA HIS A 108 23.35 1.10 5.70
C HIS A 108 22.52 2.01 4.80
N ALA A 109 22.84 2.05 3.49
CA ALA A 109 22.11 2.81 2.49
C ALA A 109 21.34 1.89 1.53
N LYS A 110 20.09 2.23 1.25
CA LYS A 110 19.25 1.56 0.27
C LYS A 110 18.69 2.57 -0.72
N ILE A 111 18.58 2.15 -1.97
CA ILE A 111 17.98 2.91 -3.05
C ILE A 111 16.59 2.34 -3.30
N TYR A 112 15.56 3.11 -3.01
CA TYR A 112 14.18 2.72 -3.18
C TYR A 112 13.57 3.30 -4.46
N ARG A 113 12.86 2.47 -5.23
CA ARG A 113 12.07 2.94 -6.37
C ARG A 113 10.86 3.73 -5.87
N LEU A 114 10.64 4.88 -6.48
CA LEU A 114 9.43 5.67 -6.36
C LEU A 114 8.59 5.60 -7.64
N VAL A 115 7.28 5.86 -7.54
CA VAL A 115 6.37 5.96 -8.70
C VAL A 115 6.27 7.39 -9.23
N ARG A 116 6.79 8.35 -8.49
CA ARG A 116 6.86 9.77 -8.83
C ARG A 116 8.07 10.41 -8.13
N PRO A 117 8.51 11.60 -8.54
CA PRO A 117 9.64 12.28 -7.90
C PRO A 117 9.46 12.43 -6.38
N MET A 118 10.58 12.48 -5.65
CA MET A 118 10.58 12.85 -4.24
C MET A 118 10.10 14.30 -4.10
N ASP A 119 9.08 14.51 -3.30
CA ASP A 119 8.44 15.80 -3.05
C ASP A 119 8.19 16.03 -1.55
N ASP A 120 7.61 17.17 -1.23
CA ASP A 120 7.25 17.52 0.15
C ASP A 120 6.30 16.50 0.79
N GLU A 121 5.47 15.82 0.01
CA GLU A 121 4.58 14.79 0.51
C GLU A 121 5.36 13.58 1.01
N PHE A 122 6.41 13.19 0.28
CA PHE A 122 7.32 12.13 0.72
C PHE A 122 8.02 12.52 2.03
N LEU A 123 8.53 13.74 2.10
CA LEU A 123 9.18 14.27 3.30
C LEU A 123 8.23 14.33 4.49
N ASN A 124 6.99 14.76 4.30
CA ASN A 124 5.95 14.73 5.31
C ASN A 124 5.68 13.32 5.85
N MET A 125 5.80 12.29 5.00
CA MET A 125 5.65 10.90 5.45
C MET A 125 6.82 10.42 6.32
N LEU A 126 7.95 11.11 6.32
CA LEU A 126 9.10 10.81 7.19
C LEU A 126 9.03 11.49 8.56
N THR A 127 8.18 12.49 8.74
CA THR A 127 8.00 13.21 10.03
C THR A 127 7.79 12.28 11.25
N PRO A 128 7.09 11.12 11.15
CA PRO A 128 6.96 10.22 12.31
C PRO A 128 8.27 9.67 12.86
N PHE A 129 9.36 9.70 12.07
CA PHE A 129 10.69 9.26 12.53
C PHE A 129 11.38 10.32 13.37
N GLY A 130 11.17 11.61 13.05
CA GLY A 130 11.84 12.72 13.72
C GLY A 130 11.63 14.05 13.00
N ARG A 131 12.42 15.05 13.36
CA ARG A 131 12.39 16.35 12.70
C ARG A 131 13.03 16.27 11.30
N VAL A 132 12.27 16.58 10.29
CA VAL A 132 12.76 16.69 8.90
C VAL A 132 13.46 18.03 8.75
N ALA A 133 14.72 18.03 8.35
CA ALA A 133 15.63 19.19 8.33
C ALA A 133 16.33 19.31 6.95
N PRO A 134 15.65 19.84 5.92
CA PRO A 134 16.25 20.04 4.61
C PRO A 134 17.39 21.06 4.63
N GLU A 135 17.39 21.98 5.60
CA GLU A 135 18.39 23.01 5.78
C GLU A 135 19.78 22.49 6.19
N LEU A 136 19.82 21.27 6.77
CA LEU A 136 21.07 20.66 7.28
C LEU A 136 21.71 19.69 6.28
N GLY A 137 21.02 19.29 5.23
CA GLY A 137 21.55 18.38 4.21
C GLY A 137 22.46 19.06 3.20
N GLN A 138 23.15 18.26 2.41
CA GLN A 138 23.99 18.75 1.32
C GLN A 138 23.13 19.30 0.19
N LYS A 139 23.16 20.60 -0.01
CA LYS A 139 22.32 21.30 -1.02
C LYS A 139 22.52 20.79 -2.45
N LEU A 140 23.78 20.48 -2.82
CA LEU A 140 24.11 19.98 -4.16
C LEU A 140 23.43 18.63 -4.48
N LEU A 141 23.19 17.82 -3.46
CA LEU A 141 22.55 16.50 -3.60
C LEU A 141 21.05 16.52 -3.27
N HIS A 142 20.49 17.70 -2.98
CA HIS A 142 19.12 17.84 -2.47
C HIS A 142 18.86 16.91 -1.26
N GLU A 143 19.89 16.72 -0.44
CA GLU A 143 19.84 15.85 0.74
C GLU A 143 18.96 16.49 1.81
N VAL A 144 18.16 15.66 2.46
CA VAL A 144 17.35 16.03 3.62
C VAL A 144 17.73 15.12 4.78
N LEU A 145 18.03 15.70 5.93
CA LEU A 145 18.28 14.93 7.14
C LEU A 145 17.00 14.80 7.98
N VAL A 146 16.83 13.64 8.61
CA VAL A 146 15.82 13.45 9.65
C VAL A 146 16.54 13.26 10.98
N LEU A 147 16.22 14.08 11.93
CA LEU A 147 16.87 14.14 13.23
C LEU A 147 16.01 13.47 14.30
N ASP A 148 16.64 12.71 15.17
CA ASP A 148 15.99 12.19 16.38
C ASP A 148 15.52 13.35 17.27
N ILE A 149 14.27 13.28 17.72
CA ILE A 149 13.63 14.37 18.48
C ILE A 149 14.29 14.65 19.83
N ARG A 150 14.86 13.62 20.45
CA ARG A 150 15.45 13.75 21.79
C ARG A 150 16.89 14.19 21.76
N THR A 151 17.66 13.62 20.84
CA THR A 151 19.10 13.85 20.76
C THR A 151 19.50 14.89 19.74
N ASN A 152 18.57 15.24 18.83
CA ASN A 152 18.79 16.11 17.67
C ASN A 152 19.93 15.63 16.75
N VAL A 153 20.25 14.32 16.81
CA VAL A 153 21.25 13.68 15.97
C VAL A 153 20.60 13.14 14.71
N PRO A 154 21.24 13.25 13.52
CA PRO A 154 20.69 12.69 12.28
C PRO A 154 20.57 11.17 12.37
N ILE A 155 19.37 10.65 12.07
CA ILE A 155 19.09 9.21 12.01
C ILE A 155 18.82 8.73 10.59
N LEU A 156 18.40 9.61 9.68
CA LEU A 156 18.24 9.33 8.26
C LEU A 156 18.88 10.45 7.44
N SER A 157 19.54 10.06 6.36
CA SER A 157 19.89 10.90 5.22
C SER A 157 19.06 10.42 4.03
N VAL A 158 18.38 11.35 3.37
CA VAL A 158 17.43 11.08 2.30
C VAL A 158 17.75 12.00 1.12
N GLN A 159 18.00 11.44 -0.04
CA GLN A 159 18.30 12.22 -1.23
C GLN A 159 17.69 11.61 -2.48
N PRO A 160 17.23 12.42 -3.46
CA PRO A 160 16.82 11.90 -4.75
C PRO A 160 17.99 11.16 -5.42
N PHE A 161 17.68 10.14 -6.21
CA PHE A 161 18.70 9.31 -6.84
C PHE A 161 18.30 8.98 -8.28
N GLU A 162 19.15 9.35 -9.23
CA GLU A 162 18.84 9.23 -10.66
C GLU A 162 19.48 8.02 -11.35
N GLN A 163 20.20 7.18 -10.59
CA GLN A 163 20.86 5.99 -11.13
C GLN A 163 20.15 4.70 -10.69
N GLY A 164 20.43 3.61 -11.38
CA GLY A 164 19.97 2.27 -10.96
C GLY A 164 18.78 1.72 -11.74
N GLY A 165 18.46 2.28 -12.91
CA GLY A 165 17.40 1.76 -13.80
C GLY A 165 15.98 2.06 -13.35
N TYR A 166 15.80 2.97 -12.40
CA TYR A 166 14.51 3.50 -11.97
C TYR A 166 14.31 4.91 -12.51
N GLU A 167 13.12 5.21 -13.01
CA GLU A 167 12.75 6.55 -13.45
C GLU A 167 12.79 7.55 -12.29
N PHE A 168 12.26 7.13 -11.13
CA PHE A 168 12.33 7.89 -9.90
C PHE A 168 12.83 6.99 -8.77
N ALA A 169 13.80 7.47 -8.03
CA ALA A 169 14.34 6.77 -6.88
C ALA A 169 14.77 7.72 -5.76
N VAL A 170 14.88 7.18 -4.57
CA VAL A 170 15.40 7.88 -3.40
C VAL A 170 16.43 6.99 -2.71
N LYS A 171 17.60 7.56 -2.44
CA LYS A 171 18.61 6.91 -1.57
C LYS A 171 18.34 7.29 -0.13
N VAL A 172 18.19 6.31 0.73
CA VAL A 172 17.99 6.50 2.17
C VAL A 172 19.08 5.75 2.92
N ARG A 173 19.87 6.47 3.70
CA ARG A 173 20.88 5.94 4.61
C ARG A 173 20.43 6.11 6.06
N THR A 174 20.50 5.04 6.83
CA THR A 174 20.32 5.08 8.27
C THR A 174 21.65 5.33 8.98
N MET A 175 21.65 6.16 10.01
CA MET A 175 22.84 6.52 10.74
C MET A 175 22.54 6.75 12.23
N ASN A 176 23.53 6.61 13.09
CA ASN A 176 23.43 6.89 14.53
C ASN A 176 22.28 6.16 15.25
N VAL A 177 21.93 4.96 14.79
CA VAL A 177 20.88 4.12 15.39
C VAL A 177 21.46 2.77 15.78
N LYS A 178 20.83 2.12 16.76
CA LYS A 178 21.26 0.80 17.23
C LYS A 178 20.85 -0.31 16.26
N ASP A 179 19.69 -0.18 15.64
CA ASP A 179 19.12 -1.16 14.72
C ASP A 179 18.82 -0.49 13.38
N HIS A 180 19.77 -0.61 12.46
CA HIS A 180 19.68 -0.10 11.11
C HIS A 180 18.61 -0.83 10.29
N ASP A 181 18.48 -2.15 10.49
CA ASP A 181 17.56 -2.97 9.70
C ASP A 181 16.10 -2.68 10.06
N ASP A 182 15.79 -2.52 11.35
CA ASP A 182 14.43 -2.15 11.78
C ASP A 182 14.05 -0.77 11.23
N LEU A 183 14.94 0.21 11.31
CA LEU A 183 14.68 1.54 10.77
C LEU A 183 14.51 1.52 9.24
N GLN A 184 15.37 0.79 8.51
CA GLN A 184 15.26 0.58 7.07
C GLN A 184 13.93 -0.10 6.70
N HIS A 185 13.49 -1.05 7.51
CA HIS A 185 12.21 -1.73 7.30
C HIS A 185 11.03 -0.75 7.44
N MET A 186 11.06 0.09 8.47
CA MET A 186 10.05 1.14 8.66
C MET A 186 10.06 2.18 7.55
N VAL A 187 11.24 2.57 7.06
CA VAL A 187 11.37 3.44 5.88
C VAL A 187 10.74 2.80 4.65
N GLY A 188 10.99 1.52 4.42
CA GLY A 188 10.35 0.77 3.33
C GLY A 188 8.82 0.83 3.38
N TYR A 189 8.22 0.81 4.56
CA TYR A 189 6.76 1.00 4.69
C TYR A 189 6.30 2.41 4.31
N GLN A 190 7.10 3.45 4.59
CA GLN A 190 6.76 4.81 4.18
C GLN A 190 6.93 5.01 2.67
N VAL A 191 7.94 4.39 2.06
CA VAL A 191 8.09 4.34 0.60
C VAL A 191 6.87 3.68 -0.04
N ARG A 192 6.44 2.52 0.47
CA ARG A 192 5.23 1.83 -0.01
C ARG A 192 3.98 2.70 0.18
N LYS A 193 3.87 3.37 1.33
CA LYS A 193 2.77 4.30 1.57
C LYS A 193 2.75 5.43 0.55
N PHE A 194 3.89 6.03 0.25
CA PHE A 194 4.01 7.08 -0.76
C PHE A 194 3.58 6.59 -2.15
N ASN A 195 4.12 5.44 -2.57
CA ASN A 195 3.82 4.84 -3.87
C ASN A 195 2.34 4.43 -4.02
N ALA A 196 1.69 4.00 -2.94
CA ALA A 196 0.34 3.42 -2.96
C ALA A 196 -0.75 4.33 -2.39
N CYS A 197 -0.42 5.54 -1.95
CA CYS A 197 -1.35 6.40 -1.24
C CYS A 197 -2.56 6.76 -2.11
N ARG A 198 -3.75 6.44 -1.61
CA ARG A 198 -5.05 6.74 -2.25
C ARG A 198 -5.84 7.79 -1.48
N LYS A 199 -5.20 8.54 -0.60
CA LYS A 199 -5.82 9.60 0.21
C LYS A 199 -7.09 9.11 0.95
N CYS A 200 -7.06 7.88 1.50
CA CYS A 200 -8.22 7.18 2.07
C CYS A 200 -8.62 7.67 3.48
N LEU A 201 -8.08 8.78 3.97
CA LEU A 201 -8.35 9.42 5.27
C LEU A 201 -7.99 8.58 6.52
N LYS A 202 -7.57 7.32 6.37
CA LYS A 202 -7.31 6.44 7.52
C LYS A 202 -6.21 6.95 8.43
N CYS A 203 -5.14 7.52 7.88
CA CYS A 203 -4.05 8.09 8.68
C CYS A 203 -4.52 9.26 9.53
N GLU A 204 -5.36 10.12 8.96
CA GLU A 204 -5.99 11.25 9.65
C GLU A 204 -6.85 10.77 10.81
N SER A 205 -7.75 9.80 10.58
CA SER A 205 -8.61 9.22 11.61
C SER A 205 -7.84 8.52 12.76
N LEU A 206 -6.60 8.10 12.52
CA LEU A 206 -5.74 7.47 13.53
C LEU A 206 -4.89 8.47 14.30
N CYS A 207 -4.74 9.69 13.80
CA CYS A 207 -3.89 10.70 14.40
C CYS A 207 -4.58 11.41 15.55
N LYS A 208 -4.38 10.93 16.78
CA LYS A 208 -4.96 11.52 17.97
C LYS A 208 -4.49 12.97 18.23
N ALA A 209 -3.30 13.32 17.73
CA ALA A 209 -2.75 14.67 17.83
C ALA A 209 -3.29 15.65 16.79
N GLY A 210 -4.12 15.18 15.83
CA GLY A 210 -4.64 16.01 14.75
C GLY A 210 -3.55 16.58 13.83
N ALA A 211 -2.38 15.93 13.77
CA ALA A 211 -1.25 16.40 12.98
C ALA A 211 -1.37 16.08 11.48
N ILE A 212 -2.28 15.20 11.08
CA ILE A 212 -2.42 14.78 9.69
C ILE A 212 -3.68 15.40 9.10
N SER A 213 -3.52 16.01 7.91
CA SER A 213 -4.60 16.52 7.09
C SER A 213 -4.49 15.92 5.68
N ILE A 214 -5.59 15.37 5.18
CA ILE A 214 -5.65 14.70 3.88
C ILE A 214 -6.77 15.32 3.05
N SER A 215 -6.39 15.91 1.91
CA SER A 215 -7.31 16.33 0.86
C SER A 215 -7.26 15.36 -0.33
N ALA A 216 -8.06 15.61 -1.37
CA ALA A 216 -8.04 14.81 -2.60
C ALA A 216 -6.64 14.73 -3.22
N ASP A 217 -5.90 15.85 -3.18
CA ASP A 217 -4.62 15.99 -3.88
C ASP A 217 -3.40 15.91 -2.96
N ARG A 218 -3.57 16.07 -1.66
CA ARG A 218 -2.45 16.27 -0.75
C ARG A 218 -2.57 15.46 0.54
N TYR A 219 -1.45 14.84 0.92
CA TYR A 219 -1.18 14.37 2.28
C TYR A 219 -0.25 15.37 2.96
N TYR A 220 -0.66 15.94 4.07
CA TYR A 220 0.13 16.86 4.87
C TYR A 220 0.23 16.40 6.31
N MET A 221 1.41 16.56 6.90
CA MET A 221 1.65 16.33 8.32
C MET A 221 2.26 17.57 8.93
N ASP A 222 1.58 18.11 9.92
CA ASP A 222 2.04 19.26 10.71
C ASP A 222 3.13 18.77 11.67
N PRO A 223 4.40 19.20 11.49
CA PRO A 223 5.51 18.74 12.32
C PRO A 223 5.42 19.24 13.77
N GLU A 224 4.76 20.38 14.01
CA GLU A 224 4.62 20.95 15.36
C GLU A 224 3.58 20.20 16.19
N LYS A 225 2.54 19.65 15.53
CA LYS A 225 1.52 18.81 16.19
C LYS A 225 1.92 17.35 16.30
N CYS A 226 2.88 16.90 15.49
CA CYS A 226 3.26 15.50 15.45
C CYS A 226 3.98 15.09 16.73
N VAL A 227 3.40 14.16 17.48
CA VAL A 227 3.98 13.59 18.71
C VAL A 227 4.82 12.32 18.45
N HIS A 228 5.16 12.03 17.21
CA HIS A 228 5.99 10.91 16.77
C HIS A 228 5.56 9.52 17.30
N CYS A 229 4.26 9.34 17.58
CA CYS A 229 3.69 8.08 18.09
C CYS A 229 3.67 6.94 17.07
N LYS A 230 3.96 7.21 15.79
CA LYS A 230 4.03 6.25 14.67
C LYS A 230 2.72 5.52 14.36
N MET A 231 1.58 5.91 14.94
CA MET A 231 0.27 5.27 14.70
C MET A 231 -0.20 5.38 13.25
N CYS A 232 0.24 6.38 12.51
CA CYS A 232 -0.03 6.56 11.08
C CYS A 232 0.86 5.69 10.18
N MET A 233 1.88 5.06 10.74
CA MET A 233 2.77 4.15 10.03
C MET A 233 2.30 2.71 10.19
N THR A 234 2.61 1.87 9.21
CA THR A 234 2.54 0.45 9.41
C THR A 234 3.82 0.00 10.08
N ALA A 235 3.70 -0.64 11.23
CA ALA A 235 4.84 -1.22 11.91
C ALA A 235 4.48 -2.62 12.40
N LYS A 236 5.51 -3.46 12.59
CA LYS A 236 5.37 -4.87 12.97
C LYS A 236 4.48 -5.07 14.22
N TYR A 237 4.49 -4.10 15.12
CA TYR A 237 3.84 -4.18 16.44
C TYR A 237 2.63 -3.23 16.59
N LEU A 238 2.34 -2.38 15.63
CA LEU A 238 1.25 -1.41 15.72
C LEU A 238 0.02 -1.91 14.97
N ARG A 239 -1.14 -1.88 15.65
CA ARG A 239 -2.43 -2.23 15.02
C ARG A 239 -2.96 -1.16 14.06
N GLY A 240 -2.34 0.01 14.06
CA GLY A 240 -2.62 1.13 13.17
C GLY A 240 -1.93 1.01 11.83
N GLY A 241 -1.78 2.12 11.16
CA GLY A 241 -0.97 2.29 9.97
C GLY A 241 -1.74 2.48 8.68
N CYS A 242 -0.98 2.52 7.61
CA CYS A 242 -1.50 2.74 6.28
C CYS A 242 -2.36 1.56 5.82
N MET A 243 -3.62 1.83 5.43
CA MET A 243 -4.51 0.80 4.91
C MET A 243 -3.95 0.18 3.63
N MET A 244 -3.39 1.00 2.74
CA MET A 244 -2.83 0.52 1.48
C MET A 244 -1.62 -0.38 1.73
N ASP A 245 -0.68 0.03 2.57
CA ASP A 245 0.46 -0.80 2.93
C ASP A 245 0.04 -2.12 3.58
N LYS A 246 -0.94 -2.08 4.46
CA LYS A 246 -1.43 -3.26 5.18
C LYS A 246 -2.10 -4.30 4.28
N TYR A 247 -2.87 -3.85 3.26
CA TYR A 247 -3.60 -4.75 2.37
C TYR A 247 -2.83 -5.12 1.10
N LEU A 248 -1.79 -4.36 0.75
CA LEU A 248 -0.93 -4.65 -0.38
C LEU A 248 0.27 -5.53 -0.02
N ARG A 249 0.37 -5.97 1.23
CA ARG A 249 1.37 -6.97 1.60
C ARG A 249 1.10 -8.25 0.83
N THR A 250 1.80 -8.44 -0.27
CA THR A 250 2.04 -9.77 -0.78
C THR A 250 2.93 -10.47 0.23
N LYS A 251 2.55 -11.65 0.68
CA LYS A 251 3.46 -12.53 1.41
C LYS A 251 4.67 -12.72 0.50
N ASP A 252 5.81 -12.23 0.94
CA ASP A 252 7.09 -12.59 0.38
C ASP A 252 7.34 -14.06 0.67
#